data_3bb2a31d593640cbe9f009241e307b27
#
_entry.id   3bb2a31d593640cbe9f009241e307b27
#
_cell.length_a   1.000
_cell.length_b   1.000
_cell.length_c   1.000
_cell.angle_alpha   90.00
_cell.angle_beta   90.00
_cell.angle_gamma   90.00
#
_symmetry.space_group_name_H-M   'P 1'
#
loop_
_entity.id
_entity.type
_entity.pdbx_description
1 polymer ?
#
loop_
_entity_poly.entity_id
_entity_poly.type
_entity_poly.pdbx_seq_one_letter_code
_entity_poly.pdbx_strand_id
1 'polypeptide(L)'
;QGFNGLTENLLGVLGRKRIPLIEDVCESYGATFKGSKLGSFGLMSNFSFYFAHHMSTIEGGMISTNDNCLYQLCRMFRSHGMVRELNDEQLKNKYIKENPELDPDFIFAFPAYNMRNNEIGAVLGRNQLKRLDKNNQKRKKNFKIFLDNLNPEKYRTDFNLEGSCNYAFNLVTKSQNLKFCKRIMKKLREVGVEFRRGSAG
;
A
#
# COMPACT_ATOMS: atom_id res chain seq x y z
N GLN A 1 -8.26 -2.55 1.24
CA GLN A 1 -9.07 -3.76 1.03
C GLN A 1 -8.91 -4.35 -0.40
N GLY A 2 -7.99 -3.80 -1.20
CA GLY A 2 -7.70 -4.29 -2.55
C GLY A 2 -8.67 -3.86 -3.65
N PHE A 3 -9.57 -2.94 -3.38
CA PHE A 3 -10.42 -2.34 -4.40
C PHE A 3 -9.70 -1.17 -5.09
N ASN A 4 -10.05 -0.94 -6.36
CA ASN A 4 -9.67 0.31 -7.02
C ASN A 4 -10.49 1.47 -6.44
N GLY A 5 -9.81 2.45 -5.85
CA GLY A 5 -10.41 3.68 -5.31
C GLY A 5 -10.38 4.86 -6.28
N LEU A 6 -9.71 4.75 -7.43
CA LEU A 6 -9.62 5.84 -8.39
C LEU A 6 -10.84 5.91 -9.30
N THR A 7 -11.27 7.13 -9.59
CA THR A 7 -12.27 7.44 -10.60
C THR A 7 -11.82 8.65 -11.42
N GLU A 8 -12.32 8.80 -12.65
CA GLU A 8 -12.02 9.98 -13.45
C GLU A 8 -12.46 11.28 -12.78
N ASN A 9 -13.63 11.24 -12.12
CA ASN A 9 -14.13 12.39 -11.40
C ASN A 9 -13.19 12.80 -10.26
N LEU A 10 -12.70 11.84 -9.46
CA LEU A 10 -11.72 12.10 -8.40
C LEU A 10 -10.46 12.74 -8.98
N LEU A 11 -9.85 12.12 -9.99
CA LEU A 11 -8.63 12.64 -10.62
C LEU A 11 -8.86 14.02 -11.23
N GLY A 12 -10.02 14.24 -11.86
CA GLY A 12 -10.40 15.54 -12.40
C GLY A 12 -10.58 16.63 -11.32
N VAL A 13 -11.16 16.29 -10.17
CA VAL A 13 -11.28 17.23 -9.03
C VAL A 13 -9.89 17.56 -8.46
N LEU A 14 -9.05 16.55 -8.22
CA LEU A 14 -7.69 16.75 -7.71
C LEU A 14 -6.87 17.65 -8.64
N GLY A 15 -6.94 17.41 -9.95
CA GLY A 15 -6.24 18.21 -10.95
C GLY A 15 -6.73 19.68 -10.97
N ARG A 16 -8.04 19.92 -11.01
CA ARG A 16 -8.60 21.28 -10.98
C ARG A 16 -8.25 22.04 -9.69
N LYS A 17 -8.19 21.34 -8.57
CA LYS A 17 -7.86 21.94 -7.26
C LYS A 17 -6.36 21.95 -6.96
N ARG A 18 -5.52 21.39 -7.85
CA ARG A 18 -4.07 21.24 -7.66
C ARG A 18 -3.72 20.53 -6.36
N ILE A 19 -4.50 19.52 -5.98
CA ILE A 19 -4.25 18.70 -4.79
C ILE A 19 -3.40 17.51 -5.23
N PRO A 20 -2.19 17.32 -4.67
CA PRO A 20 -1.36 16.16 -4.97
C PRO A 20 -2.01 14.88 -4.46
N LEU A 21 -1.97 13.83 -5.28
CA LEU A 21 -2.42 12.50 -4.90
C LEU A 21 -1.24 11.71 -4.33
N ILE A 22 -1.43 11.12 -3.17
CA ILE A 22 -0.58 10.06 -2.64
C ILE A 22 -1.40 8.78 -2.63
N GLU A 23 -0.87 7.71 -3.23
CA GLU A 23 -1.58 6.44 -3.33
C GLU A 23 -1.09 5.47 -2.23
N ASP A 24 -1.98 5.08 -1.33
CA ASP A 24 -1.72 3.96 -0.42
C ASP A 24 -2.10 2.64 -1.09
N VAL A 25 -1.09 1.90 -1.55
CA VAL A 25 -1.24 0.64 -2.29
C VAL A 25 -0.95 -0.58 -1.40
N CYS A 26 -0.83 -0.39 -0.09
CA CYS A 26 -0.44 -1.46 0.83
C CYS A 26 -1.30 -2.72 0.74
N GLU A 27 -2.61 -2.57 0.54
CA GLU A 27 -3.55 -3.68 0.37
C GLU A 27 -4.05 -3.84 -1.09
N SER A 28 -3.39 -3.20 -2.07
CA SER A 28 -3.86 -3.09 -3.45
C SER A 28 -2.82 -3.48 -4.50
N TYR A 29 -1.86 -4.34 -4.13
CA TYR A 29 -0.82 -4.80 -5.06
C TYR A 29 -1.39 -5.44 -6.31
N GLY A 30 -1.13 -4.83 -7.45
CA GLY A 30 -1.58 -5.29 -8.75
C GLY A 30 -3.01 -4.92 -9.11
N ALA A 31 -3.71 -4.15 -8.26
CA ALA A 31 -4.94 -3.49 -8.66
C ALA A 31 -4.68 -2.49 -9.80
N THR A 32 -5.68 -2.21 -10.61
CA THR A 32 -5.53 -1.37 -11.81
C THR A 32 -6.66 -0.36 -11.92
N PHE A 33 -6.35 0.77 -12.54
CA PHE A 33 -7.31 1.72 -13.05
C PHE A 33 -7.04 1.94 -14.55
N LYS A 34 -8.04 1.72 -15.41
CA LYS A 34 -7.87 1.83 -16.88
C LYS A 34 -6.67 1.06 -17.43
N GLY A 35 -6.42 -0.14 -16.90
CA GLY A 35 -5.32 -1.00 -17.33
C GLY A 35 -3.95 -0.69 -16.74
N SER A 36 -3.76 0.48 -16.12
CA SER A 36 -2.50 0.84 -15.45
C SER A 36 -2.55 0.46 -13.97
N LYS A 37 -1.41 0.04 -13.41
CA LYS A 37 -1.29 -0.38 -12.01
C LYS A 37 -1.51 0.80 -11.06
N LEU A 38 -2.28 0.60 -9.98
CA LEU A 38 -2.32 1.57 -8.88
C LEU A 38 -0.93 1.75 -8.28
N GLY A 39 -0.66 2.97 -7.82
CA GLY A 39 0.68 3.40 -7.40
C GLY A 39 1.47 4.12 -8.48
N SER A 40 0.90 4.31 -9.69
CA SER A 40 1.53 5.02 -10.81
C SER A 40 0.81 6.30 -11.24
N PHE A 41 -0.24 6.71 -10.53
CA PHE A 41 -1.07 7.87 -10.88
C PHE A 41 -0.77 9.12 -10.07
N GLY A 42 -0.30 8.95 -8.83
CA GLY A 42 -0.05 10.03 -7.91
C GLY A 42 1.36 10.60 -7.96
N LEU A 43 1.59 11.66 -7.15
CA LEU A 43 2.90 12.24 -6.91
C LEU A 43 3.86 11.22 -6.31
N MET A 44 3.33 10.38 -5.42
CA MET A 44 4.04 9.26 -4.81
C MET A 44 3.07 8.17 -4.37
N SER A 45 3.59 7.00 -4.11
CA SER A 45 2.83 5.86 -3.59
C SER A 45 3.63 5.10 -2.54
N ASN A 46 2.91 4.49 -1.60
CA ASN A 46 3.50 3.62 -0.60
C ASN A 46 3.00 2.19 -0.75
N PHE A 47 3.87 1.25 -0.42
CA PHE A 47 3.66 -0.19 -0.48
C PHE A 47 4.13 -0.81 0.82
N SER A 48 3.38 -1.78 1.35
CA SER A 48 3.76 -2.53 2.53
C SER A 48 4.09 -3.98 2.19
N PHE A 49 5.20 -4.47 2.69
CA PHE A 49 5.62 -5.86 2.56
C PHE A 49 5.37 -6.66 3.84
N TYR A 50 4.43 -6.19 4.67
CA TYR A 50 3.97 -6.88 5.85
C TYR A 50 3.52 -8.32 5.54
N PHE A 51 3.69 -9.24 6.50
CA PHE A 51 3.50 -10.67 6.25
C PHE A 51 2.12 -11.05 5.71
N ALA A 52 1.07 -10.31 6.04
CA ALA A 52 -0.30 -10.61 5.63
C ALA A 52 -0.70 -10.01 4.27
N HIS A 53 0.15 -9.18 3.64
CA HIS A 53 -0.16 -8.54 2.38
C HIS A 53 0.03 -9.48 1.17
N HIS A 54 -0.37 -9.02 -0.03
CA HIS A 54 -0.31 -9.80 -1.28
C HIS A 54 1.11 -10.27 -1.62
N MET A 55 2.11 -9.49 -1.24
CA MET A 55 3.52 -9.79 -1.35
C MET A 55 4.18 -9.42 -0.02
N SER A 56 4.93 -10.36 0.56
CA SER A 56 5.52 -10.21 1.88
C SER A 56 7.03 -10.40 1.86
N THR A 57 7.74 -9.59 2.63
CA THR A 57 9.15 -9.79 2.99
C THR A 57 9.31 -9.98 4.50
N ILE A 58 8.28 -10.52 5.15
CA ILE A 58 8.07 -10.61 6.60
C ILE A 58 7.63 -9.24 7.12
N GLU A 59 8.52 -8.28 7.11
CA GLU A 59 8.31 -6.85 7.34
C GLU A 59 9.02 -6.06 6.24
N GLY A 60 8.55 -4.84 5.99
CA GLY A 60 9.17 -3.93 5.04
C GLY A 60 8.16 -3.02 4.35
N GLY A 61 8.67 -2.11 3.55
CA GLY A 61 7.88 -1.18 2.77
C GLY A 61 8.69 -0.54 1.64
N MET A 62 7.99 0.13 0.75
CA MET A 62 8.60 0.85 -0.36
C MET A 62 7.81 2.12 -0.63
N ILE A 63 8.50 3.18 -0.99
CA ILE A 63 7.92 4.40 -1.56
C ILE A 63 8.37 4.48 -3.03
N SER A 64 7.44 4.85 -3.91
CA SER A 64 7.71 5.10 -5.32
C SER A 64 7.29 6.52 -5.68
N THR A 65 8.14 7.22 -6.43
CA THR A 65 7.87 8.56 -6.95
C THR A 65 8.71 8.84 -8.19
N ASN A 66 8.20 9.69 -9.09
CA ASN A 66 8.94 10.23 -10.23
C ASN A 66 9.54 11.61 -9.93
N ASP A 67 9.26 12.19 -8.76
CA ASP A 67 9.82 13.47 -8.33
C ASP A 67 11.20 13.25 -7.69
N ASN A 68 12.25 13.81 -8.33
CA ASN A 68 13.61 13.62 -7.84
C ASN A 68 13.85 14.25 -6.46
N CYS A 69 13.24 15.38 -6.14
CA CYS A 69 13.39 16.00 -4.82
C CYS A 69 12.80 15.11 -3.73
N LEU A 70 11.59 14.59 -3.95
CA LEU A 70 10.95 13.64 -3.01
C LEU A 70 11.75 12.34 -2.90
N TYR A 71 12.31 11.85 -4.01
CA TYR A 71 13.17 10.67 -3.99
C TYR A 71 14.40 10.86 -3.11
N GLN A 72 15.12 11.98 -3.27
CA GLN A 72 16.29 12.30 -2.44
C GLN A 72 15.92 12.45 -0.97
N LEU A 73 14.82 13.14 -0.67
CA LEU A 73 14.30 13.29 0.70
C LEU A 73 13.97 11.93 1.32
N CYS A 74 13.26 11.04 0.61
CA CYS A 74 12.95 9.70 1.11
C CYS A 74 14.20 8.88 1.43
N ARG A 75 15.26 8.99 0.61
CA ARG A 75 16.55 8.34 0.88
C ARG A 75 17.17 8.82 2.19
N MET A 76 17.15 10.13 2.43
CA MET A 76 17.67 10.71 3.67
C MET A 76 16.77 10.36 4.86
N PHE A 77 15.45 10.50 4.73
CA PHE A 77 14.49 10.19 5.80
C PHE A 77 14.59 8.76 6.32
N ARG A 78 14.84 7.78 5.46
CA ARG A 78 14.99 6.38 5.89
C ARG A 78 16.28 6.10 6.65
N SER A 79 17.26 7.02 6.61
CA SER A 79 18.62 6.84 7.13
C SER A 79 19.13 8.09 7.85
N HIS A 80 18.51 8.45 8.96
CA HIS A 80 18.94 9.49 9.90
C HIS A 80 19.02 10.92 9.32
N GLY A 81 18.56 11.19 8.10
CA GLY A 81 18.76 12.49 7.42
C GLY A 81 20.19 12.66 6.89
N MET A 82 20.95 11.59 6.68
CA MET A 82 22.34 11.63 6.24
C MET A 82 22.47 12.08 4.79
N VAL A 83 23.32 13.07 4.57
CA VAL A 83 23.65 13.61 3.23
C VAL A 83 24.33 12.55 2.34
N ARG A 84 25.11 11.65 2.90
CA ARG A 84 25.75 10.55 2.15
C ARG A 84 24.77 9.62 1.45
N GLU A 85 23.51 9.60 1.86
CA GLU A 85 22.44 8.80 1.24
C GLU A 85 21.91 9.40 -0.07
N LEU A 86 22.23 10.67 -0.36
CA LEU A 86 21.90 11.30 -1.63
C LEU A 86 22.63 10.58 -2.77
N ASN A 87 21.95 10.38 -3.90
CA ASN A 87 22.57 9.99 -5.17
C ASN A 87 22.62 11.14 -6.19
N ASP A 88 22.16 12.32 -5.79
CA ASP A 88 22.36 13.58 -6.49
C ASP A 88 23.68 14.20 -6.02
N GLU A 89 24.74 14.02 -6.80
CA GLU A 89 26.08 14.49 -6.44
C GLU A 89 26.17 16.02 -6.36
N GLN A 90 25.36 16.76 -7.11
CA GLN A 90 25.35 18.23 -7.03
C GLN A 90 24.77 18.68 -5.68
N LEU A 91 23.65 18.11 -5.29
CA LEU A 91 23.03 18.40 -4.00
C LEU A 91 23.90 17.96 -2.84
N LYS A 92 24.53 16.78 -2.93
CA LYS A 92 25.47 16.27 -1.93
C LYS A 92 26.66 17.20 -1.75
N ASN A 93 27.30 17.61 -2.85
CA ASN A 93 28.43 18.52 -2.83
C ASN A 93 28.06 19.92 -2.30
N LYS A 94 26.82 20.37 -2.51
CA LYS A 94 26.33 21.60 -1.91
C LYS A 94 26.35 21.51 -0.37
N TYR A 95 25.76 20.46 0.21
CA TYR A 95 25.78 20.27 1.67
C TYR A 95 27.20 20.20 2.24
N ILE A 96 28.11 19.51 1.56
CA ILE A 96 29.52 19.40 2.00
C ILE A 96 30.22 20.78 2.01
N LYS A 97 30.01 21.57 0.96
CA LYS A 97 30.61 22.92 0.85
C LYS A 97 30.03 23.91 1.88
N GLU A 98 28.76 23.77 2.21
CA GLU A 98 28.08 24.63 3.21
C GLU A 98 28.47 24.27 4.66
N ASN A 99 29.09 23.10 4.89
CA ASN A 99 29.50 22.61 6.23
C ASN A 99 30.94 22.05 6.20
N PRO A 100 31.94 22.88 5.87
CA PRO A 100 33.31 22.42 5.66
C PRO A 100 34.00 21.91 6.92
N GLU A 101 33.46 22.22 8.10
CA GLU A 101 33.94 21.78 9.42
C GLU A 101 33.47 20.36 9.80
N LEU A 102 32.49 19.80 9.05
CA LEU A 102 31.93 18.49 9.33
C LEU A 102 32.57 17.42 8.42
N ASP A 103 32.62 16.19 8.95
CA ASP A 103 33.01 15.03 8.14
C ASP A 103 31.92 14.77 7.09
N PRO A 104 32.24 14.75 5.78
CA PRO A 104 31.27 14.53 4.70
C PRO A 104 30.40 13.29 4.84
N ASP A 105 30.89 12.23 5.48
CA ASP A 105 30.15 10.99 5.71
C ASP A 105 29.15 11.09 6.87
N PHE A 106 29.26 12.13 7.71
CA PHE A 106 28.47 12.30 8.93
C PHE A 106 27.74 13.65 8.98
N ILE A 107 27.40 14.23 7.82
CA ILE A 107 26.49 15.38 7.75
C ILE A 107 25.05 14.90 7.86
N PHE A 108 24.33 15.36 8.90
CA PHE A 108 22.90 15.13 9.13
C PHE A 108 22.15 16.41 8.81
N ALA A 109 21.42 16.44 7.70
CA ALA A 109 20.75 17.65 7.24
C ALA A 109 19.51 17.99 8.09
N PHE A 110 18.86 16.97 8.67
CA PHE A 110 17.67 17.14 9.52
C PHE A 110 17.43 15.88 10.36
N PRO A 111 16.66 15.97 11.48
CA PRO A 111 16.22 14.81 12.24
C PRO A 111 15.36 13.87 11.39
N ALA A 112 15.67 12.59 11.38
CA ALA A 112 14.98 11.59 10.59
C ALA A 112 14.98 10.21 11.25
N TYR A 113 14.52 9.18 10.52
CA TYR A 113 14.34 7.83 11.03
C TYR A 113 15.51 6.91 10.66
N ASN A 114 15.58 5.76 11.30
CA ASN A 114 16.38 4.62 10.86
C ASN A 114 15.44 3.47 10.49
N MET A 115 15.04 3.40 9.22
CA MET A 115 14.11 2.40 8.69
C MET A 115 14.61 1.80 7.38
N ARG A 116 15.91 1.52 7.32
CA ARG A 116 16.53 0.90 6.15
C ARG A 116 16.08 -0.54 6.02
N ASN A 117 15.76 -0.95 4.79
CA ASN A 117 15.49 -2.34 4.47
C ASN A 117 16.82 -3.11 4.28
N ASN A 118 16.73 -4.43 4.13
CA ASN A 118 17.88 -5.32 3.93
C ASN A 118 17.72 -6.16 2.65
N GLU A 119 18.84 -6.74 2.20
CA GLU A 119 18.87 -7.54 0.97
C GLU A 119 18.11 -8.85 1.08
N ILE A 120 18.01 -9.45 2.28
CA ILE A 120 17.24 -10.68 2.52
C ILE A 120 15.78 -10.44 2.17
N GLY A 121 15.20 -9.32 2.63
CA GLY A 121 13.86 -8.89 2.26
C GLY A 121 13.69 -8.73 0.74
N ALA A 122 14.69 -8.15 0.07
CA ALA A 122 14.65 -7.99 -1.39
C ALA A 122 14.66 -9.34 -2.15
N VAL A 123 15.42 -10.33 -1.69
CA VAL A 123 15.42 -11.70 -2.25
C VAL A 123 14.06 -12.35 -2.10
N LEU A 124 13.45 -12.26 -0.91
CA LEU A 124 12.10 -12.77 -0.66
C LEU A 124 11.07 -12.08 -1.57
N GLY A 125 11.10 -10.74 -1.64
CA GLY A 125 10.19 -9.95 -2.45
C GLY A 125 10.27 -10.29 -3.95
N ARG A 126 11.47 -10.41 -4.50
CA ARG A 126 11.69 -10.83 -5.90
C ARG A 126 11.08 -12.20 -6.19
N ASN A 127 11.13 -13.12 -5.25
CA ASN A 127 10.52 -14.45 -5.41
C ASN A 127 8.98 -14.39 -5.31
N GLN A 128 8.45 -13.58 -4.40
CA GLN A 128 7.01 -13.33 -4.24
C GLN A 128 6.41 -12.66 -5.49
N LEU A 129 7.11 -11.68 -6.07
CA LEU A 129 6.67 -10.92 -7.24
C LEU A 129 6.33 -11.83 -8.43
N LYS A 130 7.10 -12.90 -8.65
CA LYS A 130 6.86 -13.87 -9.73
C LYS A 130 5.48 -14.54 -9.65
N ARG A 131 4.87 -14.58 -8.47
CA ARG A 131 3.58 -15.25 -8.22
C ARG A 131 2.43 -14.26 -8.03
N LEU A 132 2.70 -12.98 -7.92
CA LEU A 132 1.74 -11.95 -7.52
C LEU A 132 0.50 -11.94 -8.44
N ASP A 133 0.69 -11.84 -9.75
CA ASP A 133 -0.43 -11.73 -10.69
C ASP A 133 -1.31 -13.00 -10.69
N LYS A 134 -0.69 -14.18 -10.64
CA LYS A 134 -1.42 -15.46 -10.53
C LYS A 134 -2.22 -15.54 -9.24
N ASN A 135 -1.63 -15.13 -8.12
CA ASN A 135 -2.30 -15.10 -6.82
C ASN A 135 -3.47 -14.10 -6.81
N ASN A 136 -3.30 -12.92 -7.42
CA ASN A 136 -4.36 -11.93 -7.55
C ASN A 136 -5.54 -12.44 -8.39
N GLN A 137 -5.28 -13.14 -9.49
CA GLN A 137 -6.34 -13.79 -10.27
C GLN A 137 -7.13 -14.80 -9.44
N LYS A 138 -6.44 -15.63 -8.64
CA LYS A 138 -7.09 -16.57 -7.73
C LYS A 138 -7.90 -15.87 -6.64
N ARG A 139 -7.37 -14.78 -6.04
CA ARG A 139 -8.08 -13.95 -5.06
C ARG A 139 -9.38 -13.37 -5.63
N LYS A 140 -9.31 -12.79 -6.84
CA LYS A 140 -10.49 -12.25 -7.54
C LYS A 140 -11.56 -13.32 -7.76
N LYS A 141 -11.17 -14.49 -8.28
CA LYS A 141 -12.08 -15.62 -8.48
C LYS A 141 -12.74 -16.06 -7.18
N ASN A 142 -11.95 -16.23 -6.12
CA ASN A 142 -12.46 -16.67 -4.82
C ASN A 142 -13.40 -15.62 -4.22
N PHE A 143 -13.10 -14.34 -4.36
CA PHE A 143 -13.97 -13.28 -3.85
C PHE A 143 -15.30 -13.20 -4.61
N LYS A 144 -15.26 -13.42 -5.93
CA LYS A 144 -16.52 -13.51 -6.71
C LYS A 144 -17.38 -14.68 -6.23
N ILE A 145 -16.79 -15.88 -6.05
CA ILE A 145 -17.51 -17.05 -5.52
C ILE A 145 -18.09 -16.72 -4.13
N PHE A 146 -17.33 -16.05 -3.27
CA PHE A 146 -17.80 -15.64 -1.95
C PHE A 146 -19.04 -14.72 -2.06
N LEU A 147 -19.02 -13.70 -2.91
CA LEU A 147 -20.13 -12.78 -3.09
C LEU A 147 -21.36 -13.47 -3.70
N ASP A 148 -21.17 -14.35 -4.69
CA ASP A 148 -22.24 -15.09 -5.36
C ASP A 148 -22.98 -16.06 -4.40
N ASN A 149 -22.35 -16.46 -3.30
CA ASN A 149 -22.94 -17.31 -2.26
C ASN A 149 -23.50 -16.56 -1.05
N LEU A 150 -23.38 -15.23 -0.99
CA LEU A 150 -23.98 -14.43 0.05
C LEU A 150 -25.48 -14.14 -0.24
N ASN A 151 -26.29 -14.13 0.81
CA ASN A 151 -27.68 -13.67 0.69
C ASN A 151 -27.71 -12.14 0.49
N PRO A 152 -28.15 -11.65 -0.70
CA PRO A 152 -28.11 -10.22 -1.04
C PRO A 152 -29.11 -9.36 -0.24
N GLU A 153 -30.09 -9.96 0.43
CA GLU A 153 -31.00 -9.23 1.31
C GLU A 153 -30.33 -8.87 2.65
N LYS A 154 -29.38 -9.69 3.09
CA LYS A 154 -28.71 -9.52 4.38
C LYS A 154 -27.35 -8.85 4.27
N TYR A 155 -26.67 -9.07 3.15
CA TYR A 155 -25.29 -8.64 2.93
C TYR A 155 -25.18 -7.78 1.67
N ARG A 156 -24.20 -6.89 1.68
CA ARG A 156 -23.81 -6.15 0.49
C ARG A 156 -23.04 -7.08 -0.44
N THR A 157 -23.48 -7.20 -1.70
CA THR A 157 -22.83 -8.03 -2.73
C THR A 157 -22.47 -7.24 -3.98
N ASP A 158 -22.90 -5.97 -4.05
CA ASP A 158 -22.78 -5.05 -5.19
C ASP A 158 -21.46 -4.26 -5.20
N PHE A 159 -20.34 -4.93 -4.92
CA PHE A 159 -19.03 -4.31 -4.99
C PHE A 159 -18.57 -4.13 -6.43
N ASN A 160 -17.99 -2.96 -6.74
CA ASN A 160 -17.28 -2.79 -8.00
C ASN A 160 -15.94 -3.54 -7.93
N LEU A 161 -15.82 -4.60 -8.74
CA LEU A 161 -14.63 -5.45 -8.78
C LEU A 161 -13.68 -5.08 -9.93
N GLU A 162 -14.01 -4.06 -10.72
CA GLU A 162 -13.14 -3.63 -11.81
C GLU A 162 -11.79 -3.14 -11.29
N GLY A 163 -10.71 -3.70 -11.84
CA GLY A 163 -9.36 -3.38 -11.42
C GLY A 163 -8.98 -3.82 -10.00
N SER A 164 -9.87 -4.51 -9.26
CA SER A 164 -9.61 -5.00 -7.91
C SER A 164 -8.58 -6.14 -7.88
N CYS A 165 -7.83 -6.27 -6.80
CA CYS A 165 -6.96 -7.43 -6.52
C CYS A 165 -7.36 -8.22 -5.27
N ASN A 166 -8.35 -7.74 -4.53
CA ASN A 166 -8.92 -8.28 -3.29
C ASN A 166 -7.90 -8.68 -2.21
N TYR A 167 -7.90 -7.93 -1.14
CA TYR A 167 -7.08 -8.23 0.03
C TYR A 167 -7.78 -9.21 0.99
N ALA A 168 -9.04 -8.95 1.29
CA ALA A 168 -9.83 -9.73 2.24
C ALA A 168 -11.25 -9.98 1.73
N PHE A 169 -11.95 -10.95 2.33
CA PHE A 169 -13.38 -11.17 2.13
C PHE A 169 -14.18 -10.20 3.00
N ASN A 170 -14.71 -9.15 2.38
CA ASN A 170 -15.46 -8.11 3.09
C ASN A 170 -16.92 -8.53 3.26
N LEU A 171 -17.30 -8.90 4.48
CA LEU A 171 -18.67 -9.21 4.84
C LEU A 171 -19.34 -7.96 5.43
N VAL A 172 -20.12 -7.25 4.61
CA VAL A 172 -20.83 -6.03 5.01
C VAL A 172 -22.32 -6.32 5.16
N THR A 173 -22.86 -6.13 6.35
CA THR A 173 -24.30 -6.30 6.60
C THR A 173 -25.09 -5.09 6.13
N LYS A 174 -26.24 -5.30 5.48
CA LYS A 174 -27.15 -4.21 5.07
C LYS A 174 -27.85 -3.56 6.26
N SER A 175 -28.07 -4.33 7.33
CA SER A 175 -28.68 -3.85 8.55
C SER A 175 -27.65 -3.42 9.57
N GLN A 176 -27.89 -2.29 10.25
CA GLN A 176 -27.08 -1.83 11.40
C GLN A 176 -27.37 -2.58 12.72
N ASN A 177 -27.98 -3.77 12.64
CA ASN A 177 -28.38 -4.56 13.79
C ASN A 177 -27.18 -5.21 14.48
N LEU A 178 -26.76 -4.64 15.60
CA LEU A 178 -25.60 -5.11 16.37
C LEU A 178 -25.79 -6.56 16.86
N LYS A 179 -27.01 -6.97 17.24
CA LYS A 179 -27.28 -8.36 17.69
C LYS A 179 -27.04 -9.34 16.55
N PHE A 180 -27.46 -8.98 15.31
CA PHE A 180 -27.19 -9.76 14.11
C PHE A 180 -25.69 -9.89 13.83
N CYS A 181 -24.94 -8.78 13.88
CA CYS A 181 -23.49 -8.80 13.70
C CYS A 181 -22.78 -9.68 14.75
N LYS A 182 -23.17 -9.57 16.03
CA LYS A 182 -22.61 -10.41 17.11
C LYS A 182 -22.87 -11.91 16.85
N ARG A 183 -24.08 -12.25 16.36
CA ARG A 183 -24.42 -13.64 16.01
C ARG A 183 -23.58 -14.18 14.86
N ILE A 184 -23.37 -13.38 13.82
CA ILE A 184 -22.48 -13.79 12.70
C ILE A 184 -21.06 -14.03 13.19
N MET A 185 -20.49 -13.08 13.94
CA MET A 185 -19.14 -13.21 14.49
C MET A 185 -18.99 -14.45 15.37
N LYS A 186 -20.01 -14.77 16.19
CA LYS A 186 -20.03 -16.01 16.97
C LYS A 186 -19.98 -17.24 16.07
N LYS A 187 -20.84 -17.29 15.03
CA LYS A 187 -20.87 -18.42 14.09
C LYS A 187 -19.58 -18.59 13.31
N LEU A 188 -18.95 -17.52 12.86
CA LEU A 188 -17.67 -17.58 12.19
C LEU A 188 -16.58 -18.19 13.08
N ARG A 189 -16.53 -17.81 14.37
CA ARG A 189 -15.59 -18.41 15.34
C ARG A 189 -15.87 -19.91 15.57
N GLU A 190 -17.15 -20.29 15.69
CA GLU A 190 -17.55 -21.69 15.90
C GLU A 190 -17.08 -22.61 14.75
N VAL A 191 -16.98 -22.07 13.55
CA VAL A 191 -16.49 -22.83 12.37
C VAL A 191 -15.02 -22.55 12.05
N GLY A 192 -14.27 -21.92 12.94
CA GLY A 192 -12.82 -21.70 12.79
C GLY A 192 -12.42 -20.62 11.78
N VAL A 193 -13.34 -19.71 11.40
CA VAL A 193 -13.03 -18.60 10.50
C VAL A 193 -12.45 -17.43 11.30
N GLU A 194 -11.22 -17.07 11.03
CA GLU A 194 -10.58 -15.87 11.54
C GLU A 194 -11.15 -14.64 10.86
N PHE A 195 -11.43 -13.58 11.60
CA PHE A 195 -11.92 -12.31 11.09
C PHE A 195 -11.54 -11.14 11.98
N ARG A 196 -11.54 -9.94 11.39
CA ARG A 196 -11.43 -8.67 12.10
C ARG A 196 -12.75 -7.90 11.97
N ARG A 197 -13.15 -7.19 13.00
CA ARG A 197 -14.32 -6.32 12.97
C ARG A 197 -13.89 -4.93 12.46
N GLY A 198 -14.44 -4.55 11.30
CA GLY A 198 -14.10 -3.31 10.63
C GLY A 198 -12.71 -3.35 9.99
N SER A 199 -12.35 -2.32 9.26
CA SER A 199 -10.98 -2.10 8.86
C SER A 199 -10.23 -1.59 10.09
N ALA A 200 -9.37 -2.41 10.65
CA ALA A 200 -8.34 -1.91 11.54
C ALA A 200 -7.25 -1.31 10.63
N GLY A 201 -7.40 -0.05 10.28
CA GLY A 201 -6.33 0.76 9.76
C GLY A 201 -5.65 1.43 10.93
#